data_bf6a88ed37f54ea4b0c315ff872e7222
#
_entry.id   bf6a88ed37f54ea4b0c315ff872e7222
#
_cell.length_a   1.000
_cell.length_b   1.000
_cell.length_c   1.000
_cell.angle_alpha   90.00
_cell.angle_beta   90.00
_cell.angle_gamma   90.00
#
_symmetry.space_group_name_H-M   'P 1'
#
loop_
_entity.id
_entity.type
_entity.pdbx_description
1 polymer ?
#
loop_
_entity_poly.entity_id
_entity_poly.type
_entity_poly.pdbx_seq_one_letter_code
_entity_poly.pdbx_strand_id
1 'polypeptide(L)'
;MLLLLIGATSCTNHNADLIIHNARIYTVNDSFELASTLVVKDGKFIAVGNEDLLEKYSAAAKLDLKGIPVYPGLIDAHCHFYQLGLAQEHVDLRGAKSVEEVIARLKAFASTSEAKVLMGRGWDQNLWELKEFPSKEILDKAFPDKLVVLERIDGHAAYVNSNVLTAAKITKDTKVEGGEVIIANNEPTGILIDKASDLAYAILPEPSREEQIIALQKAEKIAFANGLTTVDDAGLNRAQLELIDSLQRVNKLKIRVYGMISNTPENLAYYLDKGITQTDRLTIRSVKVYADGALGSRGAALKKPYTDEKKNKGLFITSPEKIEELAYILAKKGFQMNTHAIGDAANEVVLNAYKKALSISPDPRWRIEHAQVVDKVDLQKFGSKILPSVQPTHATSDMEWADERLGEKRVANAYTYKELLDWSGRIALGTDFPVERVNPIHTYYAAVVRKDLNGNPAGGYQMDNALSRSEALKGMTKWAAHANFEEDEKGSIEVGKVADFVLLTNDIMVLNDSEILATEVLATFLGGEMVYQRKQ
;
A
#
# COMPACT_ATOMS: atom_id res chain seq x y z
N MET A 1 12.40 29.58 -8.05
CA MET A 1 11.77 30.47 -7.06
C MET A 1 10.31 30.57 -7.43
N LEU A 2 9.47 29.70 -6.86
CA LEU A 2 8.02 29.74 -7.05
C LEU A 2 7.47 30.74 -6.01
N LEU A 3 7.41 32.02 -6.36
CA LEU A 3 6.78 33.04 -5.53
C LEU A 3 5.27 33.00 -5.81
N LEU A 4 4.49 32.50 -4.85
CA LEU A 4 3.05 32.75 -4.82
C LEU A 4 2.82 34.25 -4.46
N LEU A 5 2.65 35.11 -5.43
CA LEU A 5 2.06 36.43 -5.24
C LEU A 5 0.53 36.25 -5.14
N ILE A 6 0.02 36.17 -3.92
CA ILE A 6 -1.42 36.34 -3.66
C ILE A 6 -1.68 37.84 -3.85
N GLY A 7 -2.05 38.23 -5.08
CA GLY A 7 -2.47 39.56 -5.41
C GLY A 7 -3.85 39.88 -4.82
N ALA A 8 -4.01 41.05 -4.28
CA ALA A 8 -5.26 41.59 -3.74
C ALA A 8 -6.40 41.47 -4.77
N THR A 9 -7.54 40.95 -4.33
CA THR A 9 -8.77 40.74 -5.08
C THR A 9 -9.32 42.05 -5.69
N SER A 10 -9.07 42.23 -6.98
CA SER A 10 -9.94 43.02 -7.85
C SER A 10 -11.16 42.13 -8.18
N CYS A 11 -12.38 42.69 -8.08
CA CYS A 11 -13.61 41.99 -8.48
C CYS A 11 -13.68 41.83 -10.01
N THR A 12 -12.83 41.03 -10.59
CA THR A 12 -12.93 40.53 -11.95
C THR A 12 -13.63 39.16 -11.90
N ASN A 13 -14.68 39.00 -12.69
CA ASN A 13 -15.45 37.76 -12.76
C ASN A 13 -14.61 36.73 -13.53
N HIS A 14 -13.77 35.97 -12.81
CA HIS A 14 -12.95 34.92 -13.39
C HIS A 14 -13.84 33.68 -13.72
N ASN A 15 -13.61 33.07 -14.89
CA ASN A 15 -14.33 31.88 -15.30
C ASN A 15 -13.65 30.57 -14.87
N ALA A 16 -12.51 30.68 -14.16
CA ALA A 16 -11.77 29.55 -13.55
C ALA A 16 -11.14 29.96 -12.22
N ASP A 17 -10.77 28.96 -11.41
CA ASP A 17 -10.10 29.15 -10.11
C ASP A 17 -8.58 29.14 -10.27
N LEU A 18 -8.05 28.19 -11.08
CA LEU A 18 -6.64 27.99 -11.31
C LEU A 18 -6.37 27.69 -12.79
N ILE A 19 -5.32 28.29 -13.32
CA ILE A 19 -4.71 27.91 -14.60
C ILE A 19 -3.26 27.52 -14.35
N ILE A 20 -2.89 26.32 -14.78
CA ILE A 20 -1.51 25.85 -14.91
C ILE A 20 -1.14 25.95 -16.38
N HIS A 21 -0.01 26.56 -16.71
CA HIS A 21 0.44 26.70 -18.09
C HIS A 21 1.96 26.60 -18.23
N ASN A 22 2.43 26.55 -19.49
CA ASN A 22 3.85 26.35 -19.80
C ASN A 22 4.42 25.14 -19.03
N ALA A 23 3.65 24.05 -18.97
CA ALA A 23 3.94 22.83 -18.24
C ALA A 23 4.17 21.66 -19.21
N ARG A 24 4.70 20.57 -18.72
CA ARG A 24 4.72 19.29 -19.43
C ARG A 24 3.73 18.35 -18.76
N ILE A 25 2.50 18.34 -19.25
CA ILE A 25 1.38 17.63 -18.62
C ILE A 25 1.19 16.27 -19.28
N TYR A 26 1.40 15.20 -18.51
CA TYR A 26 1.07 13.84 -18.89
C TYR A 26 -0.39 13.58 -18.52
N THR A 27 -1.28 13.54 -19.50
CA THR A 27 -2.72 13.40 -19.25
C THR A 27 -3.11 12.01 -18.74
N VAL A 28 -2.36 10.99 -19.13
CA VAL A 28 -2.64 9.56 -18.87
C VAL A 28 -4.04 9.15 -19.35
N ASN A 29 -4.61 9.89 -20.32
CA ASN A 29 -5.81 9.48 -21.03
C ASN A 29 -5.53 8.23 -21.91
N ASP A 30 -6.51 7.76 -22.66
CA ASP A 30 -6.35 6.54 -23.49
C ASP A 30 -5.24 6.68 -24.55
N SER A 31 -5.10 7.88 -25.12
CA SER A 31 -4.07 8.20 -26.13
C SER A 31 -2.72 8.57 -25.51
N PHE A 32 -2.63 8.71 -24.18
CA PHE A 32 -1.43 9.14 -23.46
C PHE A 32 -0.87 10.47 -23.96
N GLU A 33 -1.76 11.44 -24.20
CA GLU A 33 -1.42 12.74 -24.77
C GLU A 33 -0.64 13.62 -23.81
N LEU A 34 0.19 14.51 -24.40
CA LEU A 34 0.82 15.60 -23.69
C LEU A 34 0.03 16.88 -23.89
N ALA A 35 -0.11 17.66 -22.82
CA ALA A 35 -0.67 19.00 -22.83
C ALA A 35 0.32 19.99 -22.21
N SER A 36 0.10 21.29 -22.40
CA SER A 36 0.91 22.35 -21.76
C SER A 36 0.10 23.22 -20.81
N THR A 37 -1.23 23.13 -20.86
CA THR A 37 -2.13 23.98 -20.08
C THR A 37 -3.30 23.14 -19.54
N LEU A 38 -3.66 23.36 -18.28
CA LEU A 38 -4.89 22.88 -17.67
C LEU A 38 -5.60 24.02 -16.93
N VAL A 39 -6.92 23.92 -16.89
CA VAL A 39 -7.81 24.90 -16.27
C VAL A 39 -8.72 24.21 -15.27
N VAL A 40 -8.76 24.73 -14.06
CA VAL A 40 -9.53 24.15 -12.94
C VAL A 40 -10.63 25.12 -12.52
N LYS A 41 -11.81 24.59 -12.28
CA LYS A 41 -12.93 25.27 -11.65
C LYS A 41 -13.71 24.29 -10.76
N ASP A 42 -14.11 24.76 -9.58
CA ASP A 42 -14.92 23.98 -8.63
C ASP A 42 -14.33 22.58 -8.37
N GLY A 43 -13.00 22.51 -8.26
CA GLY A 43 -12.27 21.27 -7.98
C GLY A 43 -12.12 20.29 -9.15
N LYS A 44 -12.52 20.67 -10.37
CA LYS A 44 -12.49 19.82 -11.56
C LYS A 44 -11.70 20.46 -12.71
N PHE A 45 -11.13 19.61 -13.58
CA PHE A 45 -10.60 20.07 -14.85
C PHE A 45 -11.75 20.48 -15.77
N ILE A 46 -11.77 21.76 -16.21
CA ILE A 46 -12.76 22.26 -17.18
C ILE A 46 -12.18 22.40 -18.58
N ALA A 47 -10.85 22.47 -18.71
CA ALA A 47 -10.15 22.40 -19.97
C ALA A 47 -8.74 21.81 -19.77
N VAL A 48 -8.27 21.05 -20.75
CA VAL A 48 -6.91 20.50 -20.84
C VAL A 48 -6.47 20.61 -22.30
N GLY A 49 -5.30 21.18 -22.55
CA GLY A 49 -4.83 21.44 -23.91
C GLY A 49 -3.53 22.24 -23.95
N ASN A 50 -3.46 23.19 -24.85
CA ASN A 50 -2.27 23.99 -25.08
C ASN A 50 -2.49 25.46 -24.67
N GLU A 51 -1.50 26.32 -24.95
CA GLU A 51 -1.46 27.72 -24.52
C GLU A 51 -2.61 28.58 -25.08
N ASP A 52 -3.30 28.13 -26.15
CA ASP A 52 -4.51 28.80 -26.68
C ASP A 52 -5.65 28.91 -25.64
N LEU A 53 -5.62 28.05 -24.61
CA LEU A 53 -6.56 28.14 -23.49
C LEU A 53 -6.41 29.41 -22.66
N LEU A 54 -5.23 30.06 -22.68
CA LEU A 54 -5.00 31.34 -21.97
C LEU A 54 -5.79 32.52 -22.55
N GLU A 55 -6.19 32.42 -23.82
CA GLU A 55 -7.05 33.42 -24.47
C GLU A 55 -8.54 33.20 -24.10
N LYS A 56 -8.92 31.96 -23.76
CA LYS A 56 -10.31 31.56 -23.50
C LYS A 56 -10.69 31.63 -22.03
N TYR A 57 -9.70 31.46 -21.15
CA TYR A 57 -9.93 31.40 -19.71
C TYR A 57 -9.16 32.45 -18.93
N SER A 58 -9.82 32.96 -17.90
CA SER A 58 -9.19 33.81 -16.87
C SER A 58 -9.38 33.16 -15.50
N ALA A 59 -8.36 33.16 -14.66
CA ALA A 59 -8.41 32.56 -13.34
C ALA A 59 -7.87 33.52 -12.26
N ALA A 60 -8.32 33.28 -11.01
CA ALA A 60 -7.82 34.00 -9.85
C ALA A 60 -6.34 33.68 -9.59
N ALA A 61 -5.91 32.47 -9.88
CA ALA A 61 -4.52 32.02 -9.81
C ALA A 61 -4.03 31.49 -11.16
N LYS A 62 -2.86 31.97 -11.60
CA LYS A 62 -2.16 31.45 -12.78
C LYS A 62 -0.73 31.07 -12.39
N LEU A 63 -0.32 29.85 -12.72
CA LEU A 63 1.02 29.33 -12.44
C LEU A 63 1.73 28.99 -13.75
N ASP A 64 2.81 29.72 -14.04
CA ASP A 64 3.77 29.41 -15.10
C ASP A 64 4.77 28.39 -14.57
N LEU A 65 4.69 27.15 -15.04
CA LEU A 65 5.53 26.07 -14.55
C LEU A 65 6.87 25.93 -15.29
N LYS A 66 7.12 26.70 -16.36
CA LYS A 66 8.42 26.72 -17.08
C LYS A 66 8.92 25.33 -17.46
N GLY A 67 8.02 24.47 -17.95
CA GLY A 67 8.33 23.12 -18.37
C GLY A 67 8.35 22.06 -17.26
N ILE A 68 8.02 22.39 -16.02
CA ILE A 68 7.90 21.41 -14.93
C ILE A 68 6.89 20.33 -15.31
N PRO A 69 7.23 19.04 -15.11
CA PRO A 69 6.33 17.94 -15.40
C PRO A 69 5.18 17.84 -14.39
N VAL A 70 3.99 17.60 -14.93
CA VAL A 70 2.73 17.44 -14.21
C VAL A 70 2.16 16.07 -14.53
N TYR A 71 1.76 15.35 -13.49
CA TYR A 71 1.15 14.03 -13.59
C TYR A 71 -0.20 14.02 -12.86
N PRO A 72 -1.14 13.11 -13.21
CA PRO A 72 -2.32 12.89 -12.39
C PRO A 72 -1.92 12.64 -10.92
N GLY A 73 -2.77 13.00 -9.99
CA GLY A 73 -2.57 12.65 -8.59
C GLY A 73 -2.31 11.16 -8.43
N LEU A 74 -1.24 10.81 -7.71
CA LEU A 74 -0.84 9.43 -7.56
C LEU A 74 -1.81 8.70 -6.63
N ILE A 75 -2.07 7.44 -6.95
CA ILE A 75 -2.93 6.53 -6.20
C ILE A 75 -2.06 5.39 -5.69
N ASP A 76 -2.05 5.17 -4.39
CA ASP A 76 -1.49 3.95 -3.82
C ASP A 76 -2.58 2.89 -3.73
N ALA A 77 -2.51 1.89 -4.62
CA ALA A 77 -3.58 0.91 -4.76
C ALA A 77 -3.63 -0.14 -3.63
N HIS A 78 -2.64 -0.19 -2.76
CA HIS A 78 -2.59 -1.06 -1.60
C HIS A 78 -1.65 -0.49 -0.55
N CYS A 79 -2.22 -0.06 0.55
CA CYS A 79 -1.46 0.44 1.68
C CYS A 79 -2.22 0.23 3.00
N HIS A 80 -1.59 0.61 4.11
CA HIS A 80 -2.18 0.64 5.43
C HIS A 80 -2.07 2.06 6.00
N PHE A 81 -2.91 2.95 5.46
CA PHE A 81 -2.86 4.39 5.75
C PHE A 81 -3.09 4.73 7.22
N TYR A 82 -4.09 4.09 7.85
CA TYR A 82 -4.33 4.25 9.27
C TYR A 82 -3.13 3.78 10.11
N GLN A 83 -2.57 2.63 9.76
CA GLN A 83 -1.40 2.07 10.44
C GLN A 83 -0.14 2.91 10.25
N LEU A 84 0.04 3.54 9.07
CA LEU A 84 1.14 4.49 8.87
C LEU A 84 1.11 5.61 9.91
N GLY A 85 -0.08 6.15 10.19
CA GLY A 85 -0.24 7.20 11.19
C GLY A 85 0.13 6.75 12.60
N LEU A 86 -0.35 5.58 13.01
CA LEU A 86 -0.01 4.99 14.30
C LEU A 86 1.48 4.67 14.40
N ALA A 87 2.07 4.17 13.32
CA ALA A 87 3.50 3.83 13.28
C ALA A 87 4.44 5.03 13.50
N GLN A 88 3.94 6.27 13.36
CA GLN A 88 4.75 7.45 13.68
C GLN A 88 5.08 7.58 15.18
N GLU A 89 4.39 6.83 16.04
CA GLU A 89 4.65 6.74 17.48
C GLU A 89 5.49 5.50 17.85
N HIS A 90 5.90 4.69 16.87
CA HIS A 90 6.68 3.47 17.06
C HIS A 90 8.14 3.67 16.65
N VAL A 91 9.02 2.83 17.18
CA VAL A 91 10.44 2.83 16.81
C VAL A 91 10.61 2.27 15.39
N ASP A 92 11.21 3.03 14.49
CA ASP A 92 11.56 2.55 13.15
C ASP A 92 12.76 1.60 13.23
N LEU A 93 12.51 0.32 12.95
CA LEU A 93 13.50 -0.76 12.97
C LEU A 93 13.93 -1.19 11.56
N ARG A 94 13.43 -0.54 10.51
CA ARG A 94 13.74 -0.88 9.12
C ARG A 94 15.24 -0.75 8.85
N GLY A 95 15.76 -1.77 8.17
CA GLY A 95 17.18 -1.83 7.79
C GLY A 95 18.14 -2.09 8.94
N ALA A 96 17.67 -2.39 10.16
CA ALA A 96 18.52 -2.84 11.25
C ALA A 96 19.27 -4.13 10.83
N LYS A 97 20.58 -4.14 10.97
CA LYS A 97 21.46 -5.22 10.50
C LYS A 97 21.73 -6.29 11.57
N SER A 98 21.25 -6.09 12.79
CA SER A 98 21.33 -7.06 13.87
C SER A 98 20.28 -6.81 14.95
N VAL A 99 20.09 -7.78 15.85
CA VAL A 99 19.23 -7.61 17.02
C VAL A 99 19.78 -6.57 18.00
N GLU A 100 21.12 -6.43 18.09
CA GLU A 100 21.77 -5.42 18.91
C GLU A 100 21.45 -4.00 18.43
N GLU A 101 21.38 -3.79 17.11
CA GLU A 101 20.95 -2.52 16.54
C GLU A 101 19.47 -2.25 16.84
N VAL A 102 18.60 -3.26 16.75
CA VAL A 102 17.20 -3.16 17.19
C VAL A 102 17.11 -2.69 18.64
N ILE A 103 17.86 -3.32 19.54
CA ILE A 103 17.89 -2.95 20.96
C ILE A 103 18.45 -1.52 21.15
N ALA A 104 19.47 -1.13 20.41
CA ALA A 104 20.03 0.23 20.51
C ALA A 104 19.00 1.30 20.13
N ARG A 105 18.26 1.09 19.04
CA ARG A 105 17.18 2.01 18.60
C ARG A 105 16.05 2.09 19.64
N LEU A 106 15.63 0.95 20.18
CA LEU A 106 14.61 0.91 21.25
C LEU A 106 15.08 1.64 22.52
N LYS A 107 16.32 1.48 22.94
CA LYS A 107 16.89 2.19 24.10
C LYS A 107 16.95 3.69 23.87
N ALA A 108 17.35 4.14 22.69
CA ALA A 108 17.36 5.55 22.32
C ALA A 108 15.94 6.17 22.43
N PHE A 109 14.92 5.48 21.92
CA PHE A 109 13.53 5.91 22.05
C PHE A 109 13.06 5.90 23.50
N ALA A 110 13.31 4.82 24.25
CA ALA A 110 12.90 4.66 25.62
C ALA A 110 13.54 5.71 26.58
N SER A 111 14.69 6.29 26.21
CA SER A 111 15.33 7.35 26.98
C SER A 111 14.59 8.68 26.92
N THR A 112 13.71 8.86 25.93
CA THR A 112 12.89 10.07 25.72
C THR A 112 11.40 9.82 26.00
N SER A 113 11.01 8.59 26.38
CA SER A 113 9.62 8.17 26.57
C SER A 113 9.43 7.40 27.87
N GLU A 114 8.46 7.81 28.67
CA GLU A 114 8.03 7.08 29.89
C GLU A 114 7.03 5.94 29.58
N ALA A 115 6.77 5.65 28.29
CA ALA A 115 5.81 4.64 27.89
C ALA A 115 6.12 3.28 28.54
N LYS A 116 5.08 2.65 29.09
CA LYS A 116 5.15 1.29 29.66
C LYS A 116 5.21 0.21 28.57
N VAL A 117 4.74 0.55 27.39
CA VAL A 117 4.77 -0.30 26.20
C VAL A 117 5.76 0.29 25.20
N LEU A 118 6.71 -0.50 24.75
CA LEU A 118 7.61 -0.16 23.66
C LEU A 118 7.15 -0.89 22.42
N MET A 119 6.76 -0.13 21.43
CA MET A 119 6.39 -0.64 20.11
C MET A 119 7.45 -0.26 19.08
N GLY A 120 7.76 -1.19 18.22
CA GLY A 120 8.67 -0.97 17.09
C GLY A 120 8.19 -1.73 15.87
N ARG A 121 8.58 -1.27 14.67
CA ARG A 121 8.21 -1.92 13.42
C ARG A 121 9.38 -1.93 12.45
N GLY A 122 9.49 -3.02 11.69
CA GLY A 122 10.37 -3.06 10.53
C GLY A 122 11.65 -3.88 10.71
N TRP A 123 11.79 -4.67 11.78
CA TRP A 123 12.89 -5.61 11.88
C TRP A 123 12.72 -6.74 10.86
N ASP A 124 13.86 -7.21 10.32
CA ASP A 124 13.92 -8.34 9.39
C ASP A 124 15.21 -9.13 9.63
N GLN A 125 15.05 -10.35 10.19
CA GLN A 125 16.18 -11.24 10.43
C GLN A 125 16.88 -11.69 9.14
N ASN A 126 16.22 -11.61 8.00
CA ASN A 126 16.83 -11.97 6.71
C ASN A 126 17.99 -11.03 6.34
N LEU A 127 18.02 -9.82 6.92
CA LEU A 127 19.10 -8.85 6.75
C LEU A 127 20.27 -9.05 7.73
N TRP A 128 20.12 -9.99 8.67
CA TRP A 128 21.12 -10.25 9.71
C TRP A 128 22.11 -11.34 9.28
N GLU A 129 23.29 -11.37 9.91
CA GLU A 129 24.32 -12.34 9.59
C GLU A 129 23.83 -13.78 9.74
N LEU A 130 23.16 -14.10 10.85
CA LEU A 130 22.64 -15.45 11.14
C LEU A 130 21.32 -15.77 10.47
N LYS A 131 20.59 -14.78 9.95
CA LYS A 131 19.25 -14.93 9.34
C LYS A 131 18.26 -15.78 10.18
N GLU A 132 18.43 -15.79 11.50
CA GLU A 132 17.60 -16.55 12.45
C GLU A 132 16.67 -15.63 13.23
N PHE A 133 15.54 -16.17 13.67
CA PHE A 133 14.67 -15.43 14.59
C PHE A 133 15.36 -15.20 15.93
N PRO A 134 15.24 -13.97 16.50
CA PRO A 134 15.80 -13.66 17.80
C PRO A 134 15.01 -14.34 18.93
N SER A 135 15.64 -14.46 20.10
CA SER A 135 15.02 -15.01 21.28
C SER A 135 14.56 -13.92 22.27
N LYS A 136 13.48 -14.19 23.03
CA LYS A 136 12.87 -13.28 24.00
C LYS A 136 13.83 -12.77 25.08
N GLU A 137 14.82 -13.59 25.45
CA GLU A 137 15.79 -13.31 26.51
C GLU A 137 16.59 -12.02 26.23
N ILE A 138 16.78 -11.68 24.96
CA ILE A 138 17.47 -10.45 24.56
C ILE A 138 16.63 -9.23 24.95
N LEU A 139 15.32 -9.26 24.68
CA LEU A 139 14.38 -8.21 25.08
C LEU A 139 14.18 -8.16 26.59
N ASP A 140 14.08 -9.32 27.24
CA ASP A 140 13.91 -9.43 28.70
C ASP A 140 15.06 -8.76 29.43
N LYS A 141 16.29 -9.00 28.99
CA LYS A 141 17.50 -8.38 29.54
C LYS A 141 17.54 -6.86 29.31
N ALA A 142 17.07 -6.41 28.15
CA ALA A 142 17.13 -5.00 27.77
C ALA A 142 16.03 -4.16 28.42
N PHE A 143 14.83 -4.75 28.63
CA PHE A 143 13.60 -4.07 29.08
C PHE A 143 12.81 -4.94 30.07
N PRO A 144 13.35 -5.21 31.28
CA PRO A 144 12.74 -6.13 32.26
C PRO A 144 11.37 -5.68 32.76
N ASP A 145 11.11 -4.37 32.79
CA ASP A 145 9.89 -3.79 33.39
C ASP A 145 8.90 -3.25 32.35
N LYS A 146 9.15 -3.44 31.05
CA LYS A 146 8.30 -2.93 29.97
C LYS A 146 7.66 -4.07 29.18
N LEU A 147 6.49 -3.82 28.59
CA LEU A 147 5.96 -4.63 27.51
C LEU A 147 6.67 -4.22 26.21
N VAL A 148 7.22 -5.19 25.47
CA VAL A 148 7.91 -4.92 24.21
C VAL A 148 7.27 -5.75 23.11
N VAL A 149 6.73 -5.08 22.08
CA VAL A 149 6.11 -5.69 20.91
C VAL A 149 6.73 -5.09 19.66
N LEU A 150 7.43 -5.91 18.90
CA LEU A 150 8.13 -5.49 17.69
C LEU A 150 7.55 -6.22 16.49
N GLU A 151 6.90 -5.47 15.62
CA GLU A 151 6.32 -5.99 14.39
C GLU A 151 7.41 -6.18 13.33
N ARG A 152 7.40 -7.35 12.67
CA ARG A 152 8.30 -7.64 11.56
C ARG A 152 7.97 -6.73 10.37
N ILE A 153 8.93 -6.55 9.47
CA ILE A 153 8.79 -5.67 8.30
C ILE A 153 7.54 -5.99 7.46
N ASP A 154 7.23 -7.26 7.27
CA ASP A 154 6.09 -7.74 6.48
C ASP A 154 4.74 -7.70 7.21
N GLY A 155 4.74 -7.38 8.52
CA GLY A 155 3.52 -7.38 9.35
C GLY A 155 2.99 -8.77 9.73
N HIS A 156 3.68 -9.84 9.32
CA HIS A 156 3.25 -11.23 9.53
C HIS A 156 3.95 -11.94 10.69
N ALA A 157 4.78 -11.25 11.46
CA ALA A 157 5.35 -11.77 12.69
C ALA A 157 5.52 -10.68 13.74
N ALA A 158 5.40 -11.05 15.01
CA ALA A 158 5.75 -10.22 16.15
C ALA A 158 6.89 -10.86 16.95
N TYR A 159 7.84 -10.02 17.41
CA TYR A 159 8.88 -10.38 18.35
C TYR A 159 8.58 -9.71 19.69
N VAL A 160 8.33 -10.51 20.72
CA VAL A 160 7.84 -10.04 22.01
C VAL A 160 8.69 -10.56 23.17
N ASN A 161 8.68 -9.84 24.30
CA ASN A 161 9.37 -10.27 25.51
C ASN A 161 8.47 -11.14 26.43
N SER A 162 9.05 -11.72 27.48
CA SER A 162 8.36 -12.56 28.44
C SER A 162 7.21 -11.87 29.17
N ASN A 163 7.29 -10.55 29.38
CA ASN A 163 6.20 -9.76 29.98
C ASN A 163 4.95 -9.79 29.11
N VAL A 164 5.11 -9.66 27.79
CA VAL A 164 4.00 -9.76 26.81
C VAL A 164 3.44 -11.18 26.78
N LEU A 165 4.30 -12.22 26.71
CA LEU A 165 3.85 -13.62 26.72
C LEU A 165 3.03 -13.92 27.98
N THR A 166 3.48 -13.44 29.13
CA THR A 166 2.77 -13.62 30.41
C THR A 166 1.43 -12.89 30.43
N ALA A 167 1.41 -11.61 30.03
CA ALA A 167 0.19 -10.81 30.00
C ALA A 167 -0.85 -11.35 29.02
N ALA A 168 -0.41 -11.85 27.87
CA ALA A 168 -1.24 -12.47 26.84
C ALA A 168 -1.57 -13.94 27.13
N LYS A 169 -1.04 -14.52 28.23
CA LYS A 169 -1.20 -15.93 28.61
C LYS A 169 -0.74 -16.92 27.54
N ILE A 170 0.29 -16.56 26.78
CA ILE A 170 0.86 -17.38 25.72
C ILE A 170 1.81 -18.39 26.35
N THR A 171 1.59 -19.68 26.07
CA THR A 171 2.39 -20.79 26.55
C THR A 171 2.81 -21.71 25.39
N LYS A 172 3.64 -22.71 25.68
CA LYS A 172 4.01 -23.73 24.70
C LYS A 172 2.83 -24.52 24.13
N ASP A 173 1.73 -24.57 24.85
CA ASP A 173 0.53 -25.33 24.46
C ASP A 173 -0.50 -24.44 23.75
N THR A 174 -0.20 -23.17 23.58
CA THR A 174 -1.07 -22.22 22.86
C THR A 174 -1.15 -22.58 21.39
N LYS A 175 -2.37 -22.81 20.90
CA LYS A 175 -2.66 -23.10 19.49
C LYS A 175 -3.59 -22.05 18.93
N VAL A 176 -3.26 -21.54 17.76
CA VAL A 176 -4.03 -20.51 17.05
C VAL A 176 -4.28 -20.98 15.62
N GLU A 177 -5.54 -21.06 15.22
CA GLU A 177 -5.88 -21.38 13.83
C GLU A 177 -5.44 -20.21 12.92
N GLY A 178 -4.60 -20.48 11.93
CA GLY A 178 -4.04 -19.46 11.05
C GLY A 178 -2.87 -18.68 11.65
N GLY A 179 -2.21 -19.21 12.69
CA GLY A 179 -1.02 -18.63 13.30
C GLY A 179 -0.17 -19.66 14.02
N GLU A 180 1.07 -19.29 14.35
CA GLU A 180 2.02 -20.16 15.03
C GLU A 180 2.77 -19.42 16.14
N VAL A 181 2.90 -20.09 17.32
CA VAL A 181 3.81 -19.69 18.39
C VAL A 181 5.10 -20.49 18.23
N ILE A 182 6.21 -19.84 17.95
CA ILE A 182 7.50 -20.55 17.75
C ILE A 182 8.02 -21.04 19.10
N ILE A 183 8.23 -22.36 19.20
CA ILE A 183 8.67 -23.04 20.43
C ILE A 183 10.09 -23.55 20.25
N ALA A 184 10.95 -23.26 21.22
CA ALA A 184 12.27 -23.87 21.37
C ALA A 184 12.49 -24.28 22.82
N ASN A 185 13.19 -25.39 23.06
CA ASN A 185 13.48 -25.89 24.41
C ASN A 185 12.24 -26.01 25.32
N ASN A 186 11.09 -26.36 24.72
CA ASN A 186 9.80 -26.50 25.39
C ASN A 186 9.22 -25.19 25.98
N GLU A 187 9.63 -24.03 25.43
CA GLU A 187 9.14 -22.70 25.80
C GLU A 187 8.89 -21.83 24.56
N PRO A 188 7.96 -20.84 24.62
CA PRO A 188 7.84 -19.83 23.57
C PRO A 188 9.13 -19.00 23.45
N THR A 189 9.60 -18.83 22.21
CA THR A 189 10.80 -18.04 21.91
C THR A 189 10.59 -16.55 21.96
N GLY A 190 9.33 -16.09 21.94
CA GLY A 190 8.94 -14.69 21.78
C GLY A 190 8.56 -14.35 20.33
N ILE A 191 8.63 -15.30 19.41
CA ILE A 191 8.19 -15.11 18.02
C ILE A 191 6.78 -15.67 17.83
N LEU A 192 5.91 -14.82 17.31
CA LEU A 192 4.51 -15.10 17.03
C LEU A 192 4.26 -14.84 15.54
N ILE A 193 3.73 -15.81 14.82
CA ILE A 193 3.48 -15.74 13.37
C ILE A 193 2.00 -15.57 13.10
N ASP A 194 1.65 -14.69 12.17
CA ASP A 194 0.31 -14.41 11.67
C ASP A 194 -0.69 -14.19 12.82
N LYS A 195 -1.81 -14.90 12.86
CA LYS A 195 -2.84 -14.72 13.92
C LYS A 195 -2.35 -14.97 15.35
N ALA A 196 -1.21 -15.60 15.55
CA ALA A 196 -0.65 -15.69 16.89
C ALA A 196 -0.16 -14.34 17.41
N SER A 197 0.22 -13.42 16.52
CA SER A 197 0.57 -12.03 16.88
C SER A 197 -0.61 -11.24 17.46
N ASP A 198 -1.84 -11.57 17.03
CA ASP A 198 -3.06 -10.92 17.54
C ASP A 198 -3.19 -11.07 19.06
N LEU A 199 -2.70 -12.17 19.63
CA LEU A 199 -2.70 -12.39 21.09
C LEU A 199 -1.84 -11.35 21.83
N ALA A 200 -0.72 -10.93 21.24
CA ALA A 200 0.14 -9.92 21.81
C ALA A 200 -0.45 -8.51 21.61
N TYR A 201 -1.06 -8.25 20.46
CA TYR A 201 -1.71 -6.97 20.22
C TYR A 201 -2.96 -6.76 21.08
N ALA A 202 -3.72 -7.82 21.36
CA ALA A 202 -4.95 -7.75 22.17
C ALA A 202 -4.75 -7.28 23.60
N ILE A 203 -3.54 -7.36 24.14
CA ILE A 203 -3.22 -6.84 25.49
C ILE A 203 -2.76 -5.38 25.51
N LEU A 204 -2.52 -4.80 24.31
CA LEU A 204 -2.10 -3.41 24.21
C LEU A 204 -3.30 -2.48 24.40
N PRO A 205 -3.08 -1.28 24.96
CA PRO A 205 -4.16 -0.31 25.05
C PRO A 205 -4.59 0.14 23.65
N GLU A 206 -5.89 0.18 23.40
CA GLU A 206 -6.43 0.75 22.18
C GLU A 206 -6.11 2.25 22.10
N PRO A 207 -5.71 2.78 20.94
CA PRO A 207 -5.52 4.21 20.76
C PRO A 207 -6.81 4.97 21.04
N SER A 208 -6.72 6.02 21.84
CA SER A 208 -7.84 6.93 22.06
C SER A 208 -8.30 7.57 20.74
N ARG A 209 -9.54 8.06 20.71
CA ARG A 209 -10.07 8.75 19.52
C ARG A 209 -9.18 9.94 19.08
N GLU A 210 -8.58 10.65 20.04
CA GLU A 210 -7.70 11.78 19.75
C GLU A 210 -6.39 11.31 19.09
N GLU A 211 -5.77 10.25 19.61
CA GLU A 211 -4.58 9.63 19.01
C GLU A 211 -4.87 9.12 17.61
N GLN A 212 -6.03 8.51 17.38
CA GLN A 212 -6.44 8.08 16.04
C GLN A 212 -6.60 9.25 15.05
N ILE A 213 -7.17 10.38 15.50
CA ILE A 213 -7.28 11.59 14.67
C ILE A 213 -5.90 12.14 14.31
N ILE A 214 -5.02 12.25 15.30
CA ILE A 214 -3.63 12.71 15.10
C ILE A 214 -2.89 11.78 14.13
N ALA A 215 -3.05 10.46 14.30
CA ALA A 215 -2.45 9.46 13.42
C ALA A 215 -2.89 9.65 11.95
N LEU A 216 -4.19 9.76 11.68
CA LEU A 216 -4.72 10.00 10.33
C LEU A 216 -4.20 11.30 9.72
N GLN A 217 -4.11 12.38 10.51
CA GLN A 217 -3.59 13.67 10.04
C GLN A 217 -2.08 13.63 9.78
N LYS A 218 -1.30 12.86 10.54
CA LYS A 218 0.12 12.62 10.27
C LYS A 218 0.30 11.82 8.97
N ALA A 219 -0.47 10.75 8.80
CA ALA A 219 -0.44 9.94 7.58
C ALA A 219 -0.81 10.76 6.34
N GLU A 220 -1.82 11.63 6.42
CA GLU A 220 -2.21 12.53 5.33
C GLU A 220 -1.07 13.46 4.91
N LYS A 221 -0.39 14.08 5.87
CA LYS A 221 0.76 14.97 5.56
C LYS A 221 1.88 14.20 4.86
N ILE A 222 2.15 12.97 5.29
CA ILE A 222 3.15 12.11 4.66
C ILE A 222 2.71 11.73 3.25
N ALA A 223 1.45 11.33 3.05
CA ALA A 223 0.90 10.98 1.75
C ALA A 223 0.99 12.16 0.76
N PHE A 224 0.55 13.34 1.15
CA PHE A 224 0.63 14.54 0.30
C PHE A 224 2.07 14.94 -0.02
N ALA A 225 3.00 14.80 0.91
CA ALA A 225 4.42 15.06 0.67
C ALA A 225 5.04 14.09 -0.35
N ASN A 226 4.41 12.95 -0.58
CA ASN A 226 4.79 11.94 -1.56
C ASN A 226 3.93 11.95 -2.84
N GLY A 227 3.07 12.98 -3.03
CA GLY A 227 2.27 13.13 -4.24
C GLY A 227 1.01 12.26 -4.31
N LEU A 228 0.70 11.53 -3.23
CA LEU A 228 -0.49 10.70 -3.15
C LEU A 228 -1.73 11.57 -2.91
N THR A 229 -2.75 11.41 -3.74
CA THR A 229 -4.06 12.06 -3.61
C THR A 229 -5.16 11.09 -3.22
N THR A 230 -4.92 9.80 -3.48
CA THR A 230 -5.81 8.69 -3.10
C THR A 230 -4.97 7.56 -2.51
N VAL A 231 -5.51 6.92 -1.48
CA VAL A 231 -4.92 5.74 -0.83
C VAL A 231 -5.98 4.64 -0.67
N ASP A 232 -5.59 3.41 -0.99
CA ASP A 232 -6.44 2.23 -0.81
C ASP A 232 -6.03 1.56 0.50
N ASP A 233 -6.75 1.85 1.59
CA ASP A 233 -6.40 1.34 2.92
C ASP A 233 -6.94 -0.07 3.12
N ALA A 234 -6.02 -1.02 3.24
CA ALA A 234 -6.30 -2.44 3.21
C ALA A 234 -6.59 -3.02 4.60
N GLY A 235 -7.85 -3.02 4.98
CA GLY A 235 -8.33 -3.69 6.19
C GLY A 235 -8.70 -2.75 7.32
N LEU A 236 -9.70 -1.92 7.10
CA LEU A 236 -10.26 -1.03 8.12
C LEU A 236 -11.49 -1.65 8.80
N ASN A 237 -11.61 -1.46 10.10
CA ASN A 237 -12.82 -1.80 10.82
C ASN A 237 -13.87 -0.68 10.71
N ARG A 238 -15.10 -0.97 11.13
CA ARG A 238 -16.22 -0.03 11.08
C ARG A 238 -15.90 1.31 11.77
N ALA A 239 -15.34 1.28 12.97
CA ALA A 239 -15.07 2.50 13.74
C ALA A 239 -14.04 3.41 13.04
N GLN A 240 -13.01 2.82 12.42
CA GLN A 240 -12.00 3.53 11.64
C GLN A 240 -12.61 4.17 10.37
N LEU A 241 -13.44 3.43 9.63
CA LEU A 241 -14.14 3.95 8.45
C LEU A 241 -15.11 5.09 8.80
N GLU A 242 -15.87 4.96 9.90
CA GLU A 242 -16.75 6.01 10.41
C GLU A 242 -15.96 7.24 10.91
N LEU A 243 -14.76 7.04 11.48
CA LEU A 243 -13.88 8.13 11.89
C LEU A 243 -13.37 8.89 10.66
N ILE A 244 -12.87 8.19 9.63
CA ILE A 244 -12.41 8.80 8.37
C ILE A 244 -13.53 9.63 7.74
N ASP A 245 -14.75 9.05 7.57
CA ASP A 245 -15.91 9.77 7.02
C ASP A 245 -16.22 11.04 7.84
N SER A 246 -16.22 10.92 9.16
CA SER A 246 -16.51 12.07 10.04
C SER A 246 -15.49 13.20 9.91
N LEU A 247 -14.21 12.87 9.77
CA LEU A 247 -13.14 13.87 9.61
C LEU A 247 -13.17 14.52 8.23
N GLN A 248 -13.49 13.76 7.18
CA GLN A 248 -13.63 14.29 5.83
C GLN A 248 -14.81 15.25 5.71
N ARG A 249 -15.96 14.94 6.33
CA ARG A 249 -17.15 15.82 6.34
C ARG A 249 -16.89 17.19 6.97
N VAL A 250 -15.96 17.26 7.93
CA VAL A 250 -15.59 18.53 8.60
C VAL A 250 -14.27 19.12 8.09
N ASN A 251 -13.76 18.64 6.96
CA ASN A 251 -12.50 19.06 6.33
C ASN A 251 -11.25 18.95 7.23
N LYS A 252 -11.27 18.04 8.21
CA LYS A 252 -10.09 17.72 9.05
C LYS A 252 -9.22 16.62 8.46
N LEU A 253 -9.71 15.93 7.46
CA LEU A 253 -9.00 14.98 6.60
C LEU A 253 -9.44 15.25 5.17
N LYS A 254 -8.50 15.44 4.24
CA LYS A 254 -8.78 15.82 2.86
C LYS A 254 -8.50 14.69 1.86
N ILE A 255 -7.51 13.84 2.14
CA ILE A 255 -7.09 12.76 1.24
C ILE A 255 -8.26 11.85 0.88
N ARG A 256 -8.28 11.36 -0.38
CA ARG A 256 -9.28 10.39 -0.80
C ARG A 256 -8.89 9.01 -0.33
N VAL A 257 -9.86 8.26 0.15
CA VAL A 257 -9.65 6.91 0.71
C VAL A 257 -10.58 5.92 0.03
N TYR A 258 -10.00 4.88 -0.53
CA TYR A 258 -10.70 3.66 -0.88
C TYR A 258 -10.54 2.69 0.29
N GLY A 259 -11.55 2.59 1.15
CA GLY A 259 -11.50 1.80 2.39
C GLY A 259 -11.92 0.35 2.14
N MET A 260 -11.00 -0.57 2.31
CA MET A 260 -11.30 -2.01 2.27
C MET A 260 -11.73 -2.47 3.66
N ILE A 261 -12.91 -3.07 3.76
CA ILE A 261 -13.49 -3.56 5.01
C ILE A 261 -12.70 -4.77 5.51
N SER A 262 -12.25 -4.78 6.76
CA SER A 262 -11.68 -5.97 7.39
C SER A 262 -12.71 -7.11 7.44
N ASN A 263 -12.30 -8.30 7.03
CA ASN A 263 -13.12 -9.51 7.02
C ASN A 263 -13.37 -10.04 8.43
N THR A 264 -14.22 -9.36 9.18
CA THR A 264 -14.72 -9.83 10.48
C THR A 264 -16.23 -10.03 10.42
N PRO A 265 -16.80 -10.98 11.19
CA PRO A 265 -18.24 -11.21 11.20
C PRO A 265 -19.05 -9.94 11.47
N GLU A 266 -18.57 -9.09 12.38
CA GLU A 266 -19.23 -7.84 12.76
C GLU A 266 -19.24 -6.82 11.62
N ASN A 267 -18.08 -6.58 10.98
CA ASN A 267 -17.98 -5.67 9.84
C ASN A 267 -18.83 -6.15 8.67
N LEU A 268 -18.76 -7.44 8.34
CA LEU A 268 -19.54 -8.02 7.27
C LEU A 268 -21.04 -7.90 7.52
N ALA A 269 -21.53 -8.23 8.72
CA ALA A 269 -22.93 -8.10 9.07
C ALA A 269 -23.43 -6.67 8.85
N TYR A 270 -22.64 -5.67 9.27
CA TYR A 270 -23.00 -4.27 9.11
C TYR A 270 -22.98 -3.79 7.65
N TYR A 271 -21.87 -4.01 6.94
CA TYR A 271 -21.70 -3.44 5.60
C TYR A 271 -22.48 -4.18 4.52
N LEU A 272 -22.67 -5.49 4.64
CA LEU A 272 -23.49 -6.25 3.68
C LEU A 272 -24.99 -5.93 3.81
N ASP A 273 -25.42 -5.40 4.95
CA ASP A 273 -26.77 -4.86 5.14
C ASP A 273 -26.87 -3.40 4.67
N LYS A 274 -25.91 -2.56 5.08
CA LYS A 274 -25.85 -1.14 4.73
C LYS A 274 -25.66 -0.89 3.22
N GLY A 275 -24.91 -1.76 2.56
CA GLY A 275 -24.52 -1.59 1.16
C GLY A 275 -23.28 -0.71 0.96
N ILE A 276 -22.93 -0.49 -0.32
CA ILE A 276 -21.79 0.31 -0.74
C ILE A 276 -21.99 1.77 -0.29
N THR A 277 -20.91 2.35 0.23
CA THR A 277 -20.88 3.78 0.59
C THR A 277 -19.89 4.48 -0.33
N GLN A 278 -20.34 5.59 -0.94
CA GLN A 278 -19.50 6.45 -1.77
C GLN A 278 -19.80 7.91 -1.46
N THR A 279 -18.76 8.68 -1.20
CA THR A 279 -18.77 10.14 -1.04
C THR A 279 -17.71 10.74 -1.95
N ASP A 280 -17.57 12.06 -1.97
CA ASP A 280 -16.53 12.73 -2.77
C ASP A 280 -15.10 12.27 -2.42
N ARG A 281 -14.88 11.73 -1.21
CA ARG A 281 -13.54 11.40 -0.69
C ARG A 281 -13.41 10.01 -0.08
N LEU A 282 -14.50 9.27 0.09
CA LEU A 282 -14.48 7.94 0.70
C LEU A 282 -15.35 6.98 -0.10
N THR A 283 -14.73 5.91 -0.56
CA THR A 283 -15.43 4.77 -1.17
C THR A 283 -15.22 3.53 -0.29
N ILE A 284 -16.32 2.89 0.14
CA ILE A 284 -16.34 1.65 0.91
C ILE A 284 -17.18 0.65 0.12
N ARG A 285 -16.50 -0.22 -0.65
CA ARG A 285 -17.17 -1.21 -1.50
C ARG A 285 -16.43 -2.53 -1.64
N SER A 286 -15.34 -2.71 -0.90
CA SER A 286 -14.53 -3.92 -0.96
C SER A 286 -14.27 -4.50 0.41
N VAL A 287 -13.97 -5.80 0.45
CA VAL A 287 -13.59 -6.54 1.65
C VAL A 287 -12.17 -7.06 1.48
N LYS A 288 -11.27 -6.71 2.41
CA LYS A 288 -9.91 -7.28 2.51
C LYS A 288 -9.99 -8.66 3.15
N VAL A 289 -9.41 -9.63 2.49
CA VAL A 289 -9.31 -11.02 2.96
C VAL A 289 -7.84 -11.44 2.92
N TYR A 290 -7.41 -12.25 3.87
CA TYR A 290 -6.09 -12.85 3.89
C TYR A 290 -6.23 -14.35 3.60
N ALA A 291 -5.74 -14.81 2.43
CA ALA A 291 -5.72 -16.22 2.11
C ALA A 291 -4.61 -16.95 2.86
N ASP A 292 -3.41 -16.34 2.89
CA ASP A 292 -2.21 -16.90 3.50
C ASP A 292 -1.35 -15.81 4.16
N GLY A 293 -0.17 -16.20 4.67
CA GLY A 293 0.81 -15.31 5.24
C GLY A 293 1.89 -14.87 4.23
N ALA A 294 3.00 -14.28 4.73
CA ALA A 294 4.07 -13.73 3.90
C ALA A 294 5.16 -14.76 3.56
N LEU A 295 5.87 -14.52 2.43
CA LEU A 295 6.95 -15.39 1.97
C LEU A 295 8.16 -15.34 2.92
N GLY A 296 8.52 -14.14 3.39
CA GLY A 296 9.71 -13.92 4.23
C GLY A 296 9.63 -14.62 5.58
N SER A 297 8.45 -14.66 6.21
CA SER A 297 8.17 -15.38 7.46
C SER A 297 7.85 -16.85 7.28
N ARG A 298 7.78 -17.36 6.04
CA ARG A 298 7.38 -18.71 5.64
C ARG A 298 5.91 -19.04 5.96
N GLY A 299 5.06 -18.02 6.07
CA GLY A 299 3.61 -18.14 6.22
C GLY A 299 2.87 -18.33 4.90
N ALA A 300 3.45 -17.93 3.77
CA ALA A 300 2.81 -18.05 2.45
C ALA A 300 2.54 -19.52 2.09
N ALA A 301 1.29 -19.82 1.69
CA ALA A 301 0.85 -21.19 1.39
C ALA A 301 1.37 -21.64 0.03
N LEU A 302 2.28 -22.63 0.04
CA LEU A 302 2.94 -23.15 -1.15
C LEU A 302 2.44 -24.56 -1.52
N LYS A 303 2.34 -24.84 -2.82
CA LYS A 303 2.06 -26.19 -3.34
C LYS A 303 3.15 -27.21 -2.96
N LYS A 304 4.42 -26.75 -2.90
CA LYS A 304 5.58 -27.54 -2.48
C LYS A 304 6.25 -26.89 -1.29
N PRO A 305 6.91 -27.67 -0.40
CA PRO A 305 7.60 -27.11 0.75
C PRO A 305 8.60 -26.02 0.39
N TYR A 306 8.87 -25.13 1.34
CA TYR A 306 9.97 -24.18 1.25
C TYR A 306 11.28 -24.92 0.98
N THR A 307 12.16 -24.32 0.20
CA THR A 307 13.44 -24.98 -0.17
C THR A 307 14.37 -25.08 1.02
N ASP A 308 14.36 -24.07 1.86
CA ASP A 308 15.16 -23.96 3.08
C ASP A 308 14.47 -24.61 4.31
N GLU A 309 13.17 -24.96 4.21
CA GLU A 309 12.42 -25.64 5.27
C GLU A 309 11.50 -26.73 4.72
N LYS A 310 12.08 -27.88 4.44
CA LYS A 310 11.45 -28.97 3.66
C LYS A 310 10.18 -29.60 4.25
N LYS A 311 9.81 -29.29 5.49
CA LYS A 311 8.56 -29.76 6.10
C LYS A 311 7.48 -28.68 6.14
N ASN A 312 7.85 -27.42 5.91
CA ASN A 312 6.95 -26.28 5.93
C ASN A 312 6.44 -25.97 4.51
N LYS A 313 5.14 -25.75 4.39
CA LYS A 313 4.46 -25.28 3.16
C LYS A 313 3.73 -23.95 3.38
N GLY A 314 3.95 -23.31 4.52
CA GLY A 314 3.11 -22.20 4.97
C GLY A 314 1.73 -22.67 5.43
N LEU A 315 0.81 -21.74 5.56
CA LEU A 315 -0.53 -22.02 6.07
C LEU A 315 -1.58 -21.11 5.40
N PHE A 316 -2.82 -21.58 5.37
CA PHE A 316 -3.96 -20.75 5.03
C PHE A 316 -4.47 -20.02 6.27
N ILE A 317 -4.49 -18.67 6.22
CA ILE A 317 -5.09 -17.83 7.27
C ILE A 317 -6.62 -17.92 7.21
N THR A 318 -7.16 -17.94 5.98
CA THR A 318 -8.58 -18.24 5.71
C THR A 318 -8.65 -19.54 4.92
N SER A 319 -9.45 -20.52 5.41
CA SER A 319 -9.53 -21.82 4.71
C SER A 319 -10.11 -21.68 3.30
N PRO A 320 -9.73 -22.57 2.36
CA PRO A 320 -10.26 -22.55 0.99
C PRO A 320 -11.79 -22.52 0.91
N GLU A 321 -12.47 -23.27 1.79
CA GLU A 321 -13.93 -23.34 1.86
C GLU A 321 -14.54 -22.00 2.28
N LYS A 322 -13.93 -21.34 3.27
CA LYS A 322 -14.36 -20.00 3.72
C LYS A 322 -14.12 -18.93 2.65
N ILE A 323 -13.01 -19.03 1.90
CA ILE A 323 -12.73 -18.12 0.76
C ILE A 323 -13.82 -18.28 -0.31
N GLU A 324 -14.19 -19.51 -0.66
CA GLU A 324 -15.23 -19.79 -1.66
C GLU A 324 -16.62 -19.32 -1.19
N GLU A 325 -16.98 -19.56 0.07
CA GLU A 325 -18.23 -19.10 0.68
C GLU A 325 -18.32 -17.56 0.66
N LEU A 326 -17.28 -16.88 1.11
CA LEU A 326 -17.23 -15.42 1.16
C LEU A 326 -17.29 -14.81 -0.23
N ALA A 327 -16.56 -15.38 -1.19
CA ALA A 327 -16.60 -14.96 -2.58
C ALA A 327 -18.04 -15.01 -3.14
N TYR A 328 -18.79 -16.07 -2.86
CA TYR A 328 -20.17 -16.18 -3.30
C TYR A 328 -21.09 -15.13 -2.64
N ILE A 329 -20.92 -14.89 -1.33
CA ILE A 329 -21.70 -13.88 -0.59
C ILE A 329 -21.43 -12.47 -1.14
N LEU A 330 -20.17 -12.11 -1.32
CA LEU A 330 -19.75 -10.79 -1.80
C LEU A 330 -20.20 -10.54 -3.24
N ALA A 331 -20.10 -11.55 -4.11
CA ALA A 331 -20.61 -11.45 -5.48
C ALA A 331 -22.11 -11.16 -5.54
N LYS A 332 -22.90 -11.84 -4.70
CA LYS A 332 -24.35 -11.58 -4.58
C LYS A 332 -24.69 -10.18 -4.06
N LYS A 333 -23.86 -9.64 -3.21
CA LYS A 333 -24.04 -8.32 -2.59
C LYS A 333 -23.42 -7.18 -3.42
N GLY A 334 -22.72 -7.49 -4.50
CA GLY A 334 -22.06 -6.49 -5.37
C GLY A 334 -20.80 -5.86 -4.77
N PHE A 335 -20.25 -6.45 -3.70
CA PHE A 335 -18.99 -6.01 -3.12
C PHE A 335 -17.79 -6.60 -3.87
N GLN A 336 -16.73 -5.84 -3.98
CA GLN A 336 -15.44 -6.31 -4.46
C GLN A 336 -14.76 -7.14 -3.37
N MET A 337 -14.09 -8.22 -3.74
CA MET A 337 -13.23 -8.99 -2.86
C MET A 337 -11.76 -8.73 -3.21
N ASN A 338 -10.99 -8.26 -2.24
CA ASN A 338 -9.57 -7.95 -2.37
C ASN A 338 -8.80 -8.93 -1.48
N THR A 339 -8.23 -9.96 -2.08
CA THR A 339 -7.63 -11.06 -1.31
C THR A 339 -6.12 -11.04 -1.42
N HIS A 340 -5.45 -10.89 -0.26
CA HIS A 340 -4.03 -11.16 -0.10
C HIS A 340 -3.76 -12.63 -0.43
N ALA A 341 -2.93 -12.87 -1.44
CA ALA A 341 -2.47 -14.20 -1.82
C ALA A 341 -1.02 -14.12 -2.31
N ILE A 342 -0.11 -14.64 -1.50
CA ILE A 342 1.34 -14.62 -1.78
C ILE A 342 1.80 -15.94 -2.35
N GLY A 343 1.50 -17.06 -1.71
CA GLY A 343 1.92 -18.38 -2.15
C GLY A 343 1.16 -18.89 -3.38
N ASP A 344 1.79 -19.77 -4.15
CA ASP A 344 1.22 -20.38 -5.35
C ASP A 344 -0.03 -21.24 -5.07
N ALA A 345 -0.12 -21.86 -3.90
CA ALA A 345 -1.33 -22.57 -3.48
C ALA A 345 -2.46 -21.60 -3.12
N ALA A 346 -2.16 -20.49 -2.44
CA ALA A 346 -3.15 -19.49 -2.11
C ALA A 346 -3.70 -18.81 -3.37
N ASN A 347 -2.83 -18.41 -4.30
CA ASN A 347 -3.23 -17.83 -5.58
C ASN A 347 -4.14 -18.78 -6.37
N GLU A 348 -3.83 -20.07 -6.44
CA GLU A 348 -4.68 -21.05 -7.12
C GLU A 348 -6.07 -21.14 -6.49
N VAL A 349 -6.15 -21.23 -5.16
CA VAL A 349 -7.43 -21.29 -4.43
C VAL A 349 -8.27 -20.05 -4.67
N VAL A 350 -7.69 -18.87 -4.53
CA VAL A 350 -8.39 -17.58 -4.71
C VAL A 350 -8.87 -17.42 -6.15
N LEU A 351 -8.01 -17.68 -7.15
CA LEU A 351 -8.38 -17.63 -8.56
C LEU A 351 -9.54 -18.57 -8.90
N ASN A 352 -9.54 -19.79 -8.35
CA ASN A 352 -10.62 -20.76 -8.55
C ASN A 352 -11.92 -20.32 -7.90
N ALA A 353 -11.88 -19.79 -6.67
CA ALA A 353 -13.06 -19.25 -5.97
C ALA A 353 -13.63 -18.05 -6.73
N TYR A 354 -12.78 -17.12 -7.17
CA TYR A 354 -13.18 -15.95 -7.95
C TYR A 354 -13.85 -16.34 -9.27
N LYS A 355 -13.22 -17.25 -10.02
CA LYS A 355 -13.79 -17.70 -11.30
C LYS A 355 -15.21 -18.27 -11.16
N LYS A 356 -15.48 -18.99 -10.06
CA LYS A 356 -16.84 -19.50 -9.76
C LYS A 356 -17.80 -18.37 -9.39
N ALA A 357 -17.39 -17.47 -8.48
CA ALA A 357 -18.25 -16.40 -7.97
C ALA A 357 -18.54 -15.31 -9.01
N LEU A 358 -17.58 -14.99 -9.87
CA LEU A 358 -17.70 -13.89 -10.84
C LEU A 358 -18.66 -14.17 -12.01
N SER A 359 -19.17 -15.37 -12.11
CA SER A 359 -20.26 -15.68 -13.06
C SER A 359 -21.58 -14.97 -12.73
N ILE A 360 -21.76 -14.58 -11.46
CA ILE A 360 -22.99 -13.92 -10.98
C ILE A 360 -22.83 -12.41 -10.71
N SER A 361 -21.61 -11.87 -10.82
CA SER A 361 -21.36 -10.44 -10.66
C SER A 361 -21.23 -9.74 -12.02
N PRO A 362 -21.94 -8.63 -12.28
CA PRO A 362 -21.91 -7.95 -13.58
C PRO A 362 -20.58 -7.25 -13.87
N ASP A 363 -19.97 -6.57 -12.89
CA ASP A 363 -18.68 -5.87 -12.99
C ASP A 363 -17.92 -6.05 -11.69
N PRO A 364 -17.18 -7.14 -11.55
CA PRO A 364 -16.57 -7.51 -10.28
C PRO A 364 -15.27 -6.76 -9.98
N ARG A 365 -14.37 -6.63 -10.97
CA ARG A 365 -13.01 -6.06 -10.81
C ARG A 365 -12.33 -6.51 -9.53
N TRP A 366 -12.48 -7.81 -9.17
CA TRP A 366 -11.94 -8.32 -7.92
C TRP A 366 -10.44 -8.38 -7.97
N ARG A 367 -9.79 -8.14 -6.83
CA ARG A 367 -8.35 -7.98 -6.78
C ARG A 367 -7.69 -9.17 -6.09
N ILE A 368 -6.56 -9.61 -6.64
CA ILE A 368 -5.60 -10.41 -5.91
C ILE A 368 -4.48 -9.46 -5.49
N GLU A 369 -4.43 -9.21 -4.19
CA GLU A 369 -3.40 -8.39 -3.59
C GLU A 369 -2.12 -9.20 -3.51
N HIS A 370 -1.02 -8.60 -3.85
CA HIS A 370 0.33 -9.14 -3.99
C HIS A 370 0.50 -10.03 -5.22
N ALA A 371 -0.31 -11.07 -5.44
CA ALA A 371 -0.16 -12.03 -6.54
C ALA A 371 1.33 -12.39 -6.75
N GLN A 372 2.02 -12.68 -5.62
CA GLN A 372 3.48 -12.64 -5.55
C GLN A 372 4.13 -13.84 -6.19
N VAL A 373 3.63 -15.05 -5.91
CA VAL A 373 4.07 -16.31 -6.53
C VAL A 373 2.89 -16.94 -7.24
N VAL A 374 2.89 -16.93 -8.57
CA VAL A 374 1.78 -17.46 -9.37
C VAL A 374 2.31 -18.49 -10.37
N ASP A 375 1.79 -19.71 -10.28
CA ASP A 375 2.12 -20.73 -11.28
C ASP A 375 1.71 -20.28 -12.69
N LYS A 376 2.53 -20.57 -13.69
CA LYS A 376 2.25 -20.25 -15.10
C LYS A 376 0.91 -20.76 -15.60
N VAL A 377 0.47 -21.94 -15.11
CA VAL A 377 -0.84 -22.50 -15.47
C VAL A 377 -2.01 -21.72 -14.86
N ASP A 378 -1.78 -20.93 -13.81
CA ASP A 378 -2.80 -20.13 -13.13
C ASP A 378 -2.89 -18.71 -13.69
N LEU A 379 -1.85 -18.18 -14.34
CA LEU A 379 -1.83 -16.85 -14.97
C LEU A 379 -3.02 -16.63 -15.93
N GLN A 380 -3.37 -17.64 -16.73
CA GLN A 380 -4.51 -17.58 -17.66
C GLN A 380 -5.88 -17.42 -16.96
N LYS A 381 -5.95 -17.59 -15.65
CA LYS A 381 -7.18 -17.38 -14.86
C LYS A 381 -7.43 -15.90 -14.54
N PHE A 382 -6.39 -15.07 -14.60
CA PHE A 382 -6.55 -13.63 -14.61
C PHE A 382 -7.30 -13.20 -15.88
N GLY A 383 -7.70 -11.97 -15.95
CA GLY A 383 -8.44 -11.39 -17.07
C GLY A 383 -9.08 -10.09 -16.62
N SER A 384 -9.91 -9.48 -17.44
CA SER A 384 -10.50 -8.17 -17.15
C SER A 384 -11.36 -8.13 -15.85
N LYS A 385 -11.74 -9.29 -15.32
CA LYS A 385 -12.56 -9.41 -14.11
C LYS A 385 -11.77 -9.66 -12.84
N ILE A 386 -10.52 -10.11 -12.93
CA ILE A 386 -9.62 -10.38 -11.80
C ILE A 386 -8.36 -9.58 -12.03
N LEU A 387 -8.15 -8.56 -11.21
CA LEU A 387 -7.04 -7.62 -11.37
C LEU A 387 -5.90 -7.95 -10.39
N PRO A 388 -4.66 -8.02 -10.85
CA PRO A 388 -3.52 -8.04 -9.95
C PRO A 388 -3.31 -6.64 -9.36
N SER A 389 -3.13 -6.58 -8.04
CA SER A 389 -2.76 -5.39 -7.29
C SER A 389 -1.44 -5.69 -6.58
N VAL A 390 -0.35 -5.14 -7.09
CA VAL A 390 1.00 -5.59 -6.76
C VAL A 390 1.89 -4.47 -6.23
N GLN A 391 2.96 -4.86 -5.56
CA GLN A 391 3.93 -3.95 -4.95
C GLN A 391 5.30 -4.19 -5.60
N PRO A 392 5.68 -3.39 -6.59
CA PRO A 392 6.94 -3.57 -7.30
C PRO A 392 8.18 -3.56 -6.41
N THR A 393 8.16 -2.81 -5.31
CA THR A 393 9.23 -2.77 -4.33
C THR A 393 9.48 -4.12 -3.65
N HIS A 394 8.44 -4.95 -3.44
CA HIS A 394 8.63 -6.31 -2.89
C HIS A 394 9.58 -7.16 -3.74
N ALA A 395 9.54 -7.03 -5.07
CA ALA A 395 10.47 -7.78 -5.91
C ALA A 395 11.93 -7.42 -5.64
N THR A 396 12.20 -6.14 -5.34
CA THR A 396 13.57 -5.63 -5.16
C THR A 396 14.02 -5.64 -3.70
N SER A 397 13.11 -5.72 -2.75
CA SER A 397 13.43 -5.94 -1.33
C SER A 397 13.61 -7.42 -1.00
N ASP A 398 12.85 -8.31 -1.67
CA ASP A 398 12.87 -9.75 -1.40
C ASP A 398 13.94 -10.51 -2.20
N MET A 399 14.47 -9.94 -3.28
CA MET A 399 15.42 -10.62 -4.18
C MET A 399 16.68 -11.17 -3.50
N GLU A 400 17.03 -10.64 -2.33
CA GLU A 400 18.20 -11.08 -1.58
C GLU A 400 18.01 -12.45 -0.90
N TRP A 401 16.75 -12.93 -0.79
CA TRP A 401 16.43 -14.16 -0.06
C TRP A 401 15.30 -15.00 -0.68
N ALA A 402 14.58 -14.49 -1.67
CA ALA A 402 13.41 -15.17 -2.25
C ALA A 402 13.78 -16.51 -2.89
N ASP A 403 14.96 -16.64 -3.48
CA ASP A 403 15.50 -17.87 -4.05
C ASP A 403 15.83 -18.93 -2.97
N GLU A 404 16.26 -18.52 -1.78
CA GLU A 404 16.44 -19.42 -0.63
C GLU A 404 15.10 -20.07 -0.24
N ARG A 405 14.00 -19.28 -0.27
CA ARG A 405 12.64 -19.76 0.06
C ARG A 405 12.05 -20.66 -1.01
N LEU A 406 12.18 -20.28 -2.26
CA LEU A 406 11.48 -20.92 -3.38
C LEU A 406 12.38 -21.88 -4.18
N GLY A 407 13.69 -21.67 -4.16
CA GLY A 407 14.66 -22.30 -5.07
C GLY A 407 14.60 -21.71 -6.47
N GLU A 408 15.68 -21.83 -7.24
CA GLU A 408 15.89 -21.20 -8.57
C GLU A 408 14.72 -21.37 -9.55
N LYS A 409 14.07 -22.52 -9.55
CA LYS A 409 12.98 -22.80 -10.51
C LYS A 409 11.66 -22.10 -10.14
N ARG A 410 11.34 -22.00 -8.85
CA ARG A 410 10.06 -21.42 -8.44
C ARG A 410 10.12 -19.90 -8.31
N VAL A 411 11.28 -19.36 -7.97
CA VAL A 411 11.47 -17.90 -7.91
C VAL A 411 11.23 -17.23 -9.28
N ALA A 412 11.41 -17.96 -10.37
CA ALA A 412 11.07 -17.49 -11.72
C ALA A 412 9.55 -17.27 -11.95
N ASN A 413 8.69 -17.81 -11.07
CA ASN A 413 7.24 -17.60 -11.09
C ASN A 413 6.79 -16.56 -10.05
N ALA A 414 7.74 -15.91 -9.37
CA ALA A 414 7.47 -14.84 -8.42
C ALA A 414 7.71 -13.47 -9.06
N TYR A 415 6.92 -12.48 -8.64
CA TYR A 415 7.04 -11.07 -9.08
C TYR A 415 6.91 -10.87 -10.60
N THR A 416 6.07 -11.68 -11.26
CA THR A 416 5.90 -11.72 -12.72
C THR A 416 4.92 -10.64 -13.21
N TYR A 417 5.20 -9.38 -12.90
CA TYR A 417 4.26 -8.27 -13.10
C TYR A 417 3.90 -8.03 -14.56
N LYS A 418 4.86 -8.22 -15.48
CA LYS A 418 4.57 -8.08 -16.92
C LYS A 418 3.66 -9.21 -17.42
N GLU A 419 3.91 -10.44 -17.00
CA GLU A 419 3.04 -11.58 -17.35
C GLU A 419 1.62 -11.38 -16.79
N LEU A 420 1.49 -10.89 -15.53
CA LEU A 420 0.21 -10.56 -14.92
C LEU A 420 -0.53 -9.48 -15.70
N LEU A 421 0.16 -8.41 -16.12
CA LEU A 421 -0.41 -7.34 -16.94
C LEU A 421 -0.90 -7.86 -18.28
N ASP A 422 -0.09 -8.70 -18.95
CA ASP A 422 -0.43 -9.23 -20.26
C ASP A 422 -1.69 -10.10 -20.25
N TRP A 423 -1.94 -10.84 -19.15
CA TRP A 423 -3.15 -11.63 -18.97
C TRP A 423 -4.37 -10.82 -18.51
N SER A 424 -4.18 -9.85 -17.62
CA SER A 424 -5.28 -9.07 -17.04
C SER A 424 -5.63 -7.81 -17.84
N GLY A 425 -4.72 -7.32 -18.67
CA GLY A 425 -4.85 -6.07 -19.42
C GLY A 425 -4.68 -4.80 -18.57
N ARG A 426 -4.67 -4.92 -17.25
CA ARG A 426 -4.44 -3.84 -16.29
C ARG A 426 -3.80 -4.40 -15.03
N ILE A 427 -2.95 -3.58 -14.38
CA ILE A 427 -2.32 -3.89 -13.11
C ILE A 427 -2.35 -2.64 -12.22
N ALA A 428 -2.79 -2.79 -10.97
CA ALA A 428 -2.75 -1.71 -10.00
C ALA A 428 -1.46 -1.81 -9.18
N LEU A 429 -0.81 -0.66 -8.95
CA LEU A 429 0.44 -0.60 -8.20
C LEU A 429 0.25 0.13 -6.88
N GLY A 430 0.73 -0.45 -5.80
CA GLY A 430 0.77 0.11 -4.46
C GLY A 430 2.14 -0.07 -3.84
N THR A 431 2.31 0.49 -2.65
CA THR A 431 3.54 0.36 -1.88
C THR A 431 3.42 -0.67 -0.77
N ASP A 432 2.20 -0.91 -0.28
CA ASP A 432 1.94 -1.65 0.95
C ASP A 432 2.56 -0.95 2.20
N PHE A 433 2.66 0.39 2.16
CA PHE A 433 3.20 1.10 3.31
C PHE A 433 2.34 0.86 4.58
N PRO A 434 2.95 0.73 5.76
CA PRO A 434 4.34 0.92 6.13
C PRO A 434 5.23 -0.33 6.00
N VAL A 435 4.80 -1.40 5.29
CA VAL A 435 5.68 -2.53 4.95
C VAL A 435 6.86 -2.01 4.13
N GLU A 436 6.58 -1.31 3.06
CA GLU A 436 7.56 -0.58 2.28
C GLU A 436 7.53 0.93 2.63
N ARG A 437 8.42 1.70 1.99
CA ARG A 437 8.41 3.16 2.14
C ARG A 437 7.26 3.78 1.36
N VAL A 438 6.70 4.86 1.88
CA VAL A 438 5.54 5.57 1.28
C VAL A 438 5.83 6.15 -0.11
N ASN A 439 7.09 6.36 -0.49
CA ASN A 439 7.45 7.09 -1.71
C ASN A 439 7.08 6.32 -3.00
N PRO A 440 6.07 6.77 -3.79
CA PRO A 440 5.66 6.11 -5.03
C PRO A 440 6.73 6.11 -6.14
N ILE A 441 7.74 6.99 -6.06
CA ILE A 441 8.88 6.98 -6.99
C ILE A 441 9.70 5.71 -6.82
N HIS A 442 9.77 5.14 -5.60
CA HIS A 442 10.41 3.85 -5.37
C HIS A 442 9.63 2.71 -6.06
N THR A 443 8.29 2.73 -5.96
CA THR A 443 7.41 1.79 -6.66
C THR A 443 7.58 1.87 -8.18
N TYR A 444 7.59 3.10 -8.71
CA TYR A 444 7.83 3.34 -10.13
C TYR A 444 9.21 2.82 -10.57
N TYR A 445 10.26 3.14 -9.81
CA TYR A 445 11.62 2.69 -10.09
C TYR A 445 11.73 1.16 -10.07
N ALA A 446 11.21 0.53 -9.04
CA ALA A 446 11.20 -0.93 -8.93
C ALA A 446 10.40 -1.60 -10.06
N ALA A 447 9.29 -0.99 -10.50
CA ALA A 447 8.48 -1.51 -11.60
C ALA A 447 9.21 -1.46 -12.95
N VAL A 448 9.93 -0.35 -13.21
CA VAL A 448 10.56 -0.08 -14.51
C VAL A 448 11.99 -0.59 -14.58
N VAL A 449 12.78 -0.36 -13.54
CA VAL A 449 14.23 -0.61 -13.52
C VAL A 449 14.60 -1.94 -12.85
N ARG A 450 13.69 -2.44 -11.99
CA ARG A 450 13.86 -3.72 -11.30
C ARG A 450 15.15 -3.80 -10.47
N LYS A 451 15.48 -2.71 -9.78
CA LYS A 451 16.65 -2.60 -8.90
C LYS A 451 16.23 -2.08 -7.54
N ASP A 452 17.05 -2.39 -6.52
CA ASP A 452 16.93 -1.79 -5.20
C ASP A 452 17.33 -0.29 -5.22
N LEU A 453 17.17 0.38 -4.08
CA LEU A 453 17.51 1.80 -3.95
C LEU A 453 19.03 2.09 -4.03
N ASN A 454 19.86 1.06 -4.02
CA ASN A 454 21.31 1.14 -4.20
C ASN A 454 21.74 0.83 -5.65
N GLY A 455 20.77 0.53 -6.54
CA GLY A 455 21.04 0.23 -7.94
C GLY A 455 21.40 -1.23 -8.23
N ASN A 456 21.15 -2.15 -7.30
CA ASN A 456 21.41 -3.58 -7.46
C ASN A 456 20.15 -4.35 -7.90
N PRO A 457 20.35 -5.49 -8.60
CA PRO A 457 21.56 -5.93 -9.27
C PRO A 457 21.85 -5.07 -10.52
N ALA A 458 23.09 -5.01 -10.96
CA ALA A 458 23.51 -4.14 -12.08
C ALA A 458 22.65 -4.30 -13.34
N GLY A 459 22.24 -5.53 -13.68
CA GLY A 459 21.37 -5.85 -14.83
C GLY A 459 19.88 -5.73 -14.56
N GLY A 460 19.43 -5.42 -13.33
CA GLY A 460 18.03 -5.50 -12.92
C GLY A 460 17.59 -6.94 -12.57
N TYR A 461 16.63 -7.05 -11.66
CA TYR A 461 16.10 -8.34 -11.20
C TYR A 461 14.93 -8.79 -12.09
N GLN A 462 15.06 -9.95 -12.76
CA GLN A 462 14.02 -10.51 -13.63
C GLN A 462 13.45 -9.49 -14.64
N MET A 463 14.30 -8.89 -15.45
CA MET A 463 13.95 -7.78 -16.35
C MET A 463 12.84 -8.10 -17.36
N ASP A 464 12.60 -9.36 -17.71
CA ASP A 464 11.47 -9.77 -18.56
C ASP A 464 10.10 -9.42 -17.92
N ASN A 465 10.10 -9.17 -16.60
CA ASN A 465 8.93 -8.76 -15.83
C ASN A 465 8.91 -7.26 -15.50
N ALA A 466 9.80 -6.46 -16.09
CA ALA A 466 9.76 -5.01 -15.97
C ALA A 466 8.56 -4.43 -16.73
N LEU A 467 7.93 -3.42 -16.14
CA LEU A 467 6.90 -2.62 -16.80
C LEU A 467 7.56 -1.48 -17.58
N SER A 468 6.96 -1.08 -18.69
CA SER A 468 7.31 0.18 -19.32
C SER A 468 6.95 1.37 -18.42
N ARG A 469 7.58 2.52 -18.65
CA ARG A 469 7.31 3.75 -17.90
C ARG A 469 5.83 4.16 -17.95
N SER A 470 5.20 4.01 -19.12
CA SER A 470 3.78 4.32 -19.29
C SER A 470 2.87 3.31 -18.57
N GLU A 471 3.23 2.03 -18.55
CA GLU A 471 2.50 1.00 -17.80
C GLU A 471 2.61 1.25 -16.29
N ALA A 472 3.80 1.54 -15.78
CA ALA A 472 4.02 1.85 -14.38
C ALA A 472 3.22 3.10 -13.94
N LEU A 473 3.27 4.18 -14.73
CA LEU A 473 2.49 5.39 -14.43
C LEU A 473 0.98 5.13 -14.47
N LYS A 474 0.48 4.36 -15.47
CA LYS A 474 -0.93 3.95 -15.51
C LYS A 474 -1.32 3.11 -14.29
N GLY A 475 -0.42 2.22 -13.84
CA GLY A 475 -0.63 1.38 -12.65
C GLY A 475 -0.81 2.18 -11.36
N MET A 476 -0.14 3.32 -11.26
CA MET A 476 -0.19 4.23 -10.11
C MET A 476 -1.24 5.35 -10.26
N THR A 477 -2.03 5.34 -11.33
CA THR A 477 -3.00 6.40 -11.63
C THR A 477 -4.29 5.80 -12.22
N LYS A 478 -4.43 5.73 -13.54
CA LYS A 478 -5.65 5.33 -14.26
C LYS A 478 -6.08 3.90 -13.95
N TRP A 479 -5.15 2.94 -13.89
CA TRP A 479 -5.51 1.54 -13.62
C TRP A 479 -5.82 1.30 -12.15
N ALA A 480 -5.17 2.04 -11.22
CA ALA A 480 -5.54 2.05 -9.81
C ALA A 480 -6.96 2.63 -9.63
N ALA A 481 -7.27 3.76 -10.28
CA ALA A 481 -8.62 4.32 -10.27
C ALA A 481 -9.67 3.33 -10.84
N HIS A 482 -9.31 2.60 -11.93
CA HIS A 482 -10.18 1.56 -12.48
C HIS A 482 -10.41 0.41 -11.48
N ALA A 483 -9.38 -0.01 -10.76
CA ALA A 483 -9.51 -1.04 -9.74
C ALA A 483 -10.43 -0.63 -8.59
N ASN A 484 -10.59 0.68 -8.37
CA ASN A 484 -11.45 1.29 -7.37
C ASN A 484 -12.86 1.67 -7.88
N PHE A 485 -13.17 1.43 -9.18
CA PHE A 485 -14.40 1.90 -9.84
C PHE A 485 -14.52 3.43 -9.89
N GLU A 486 -13.40 4.13 -9.97
CA GLU A 486 -13.32 5.60 -9.89
C GLU A 486 -12.65 6.22 -11.13
N GLU A 487 -12.45 5.44 -12.21
CA GLU A 487 -11.78 5.90 -13.44
C GLU A 487 -12.51 7.02 -14.18
N ASP A 488 -13.81 7.18 -13.96
CA ASP A 488 -14.60 8.28 -14.51
C ASP A 488 -14.43 9.58 -13.71
N GLU A 489 -13.90 9.48 -12.48
CA GLU A 489 -13.76 10.60 -11.56
C GLU A 489 -12.30 11.07 -11.42
N LYS A 490 -11.30 10.17 -11.52
CA LYS A 490 -9.87 10.45 -11.27
C LYS A 490 -8.93 9.52 -12.04
N GLY A 491 -7.63 9.63 -11.79
CA GLY A 491 -6.58 8.78 -12.35
C GLY A 491 -6.02 9.23 -13.70
N SER A 492 -6.58 10.31 -14.28
CA SER A 492 -6.07 10.96 -15.49
C SER A 492 -6.45 12.44 -15.48
N ILE A 493 -5.70 13.25 -16.21
CA ILE A 493 -5.99 14.69 -16.37
C ILE A 493 -6.90 14.83 -17.61
N GLU A 494 -8.19 14.76 -17.37
CA GLU A 494 -9.23 14.85 -18.39
C GLU A 494 -10.38 15.75 -17.93
N VAL A 495 -11.02 16.44 -18.88
CA VAL A 495 -12.13 17.35 -18.59
C VAL A 495 -13.25 16.60 -17.85
N GLY A 496 -13.76 17.21 -16.79
CA GLY A 496 -14.84 16.66 -15.92
C GLY A 496 -14.34 15.88 -14.71
N LYS A 497 -13.09 15.40 -14.72
CA LYS A 497 -12.47 14.71 -13.57
C LYS A 497 -12.02 15.68 -12.49
N VAL A 498 -11.88 15.19 -11.27
CA VAL A 498 -11.35 15.96 -10.15
C VAL A 498 -9.93 16.42 -10.43
N ALA A 499 -9.62 17.64 -10.07
CA ALA A 499 -8.33 18.26 -10.34
C ALA A 499 -7.26 17.83 -9.31
N ASP A 500 -6.99 16.53 -9.28
CA ASP A 500 -5.94 15.91 -8.49
C ASP A 500 -4.71 15.72 -9.38
N PHE A 501 -3.60 16.39 -9.03
CA PHE A 501 -2.35 16.32 -9.80
C PHE A 501 -1.12 16.60 -8.95
N VAL A 502 0.03 16.15 -9.42
CA VAL A 502 1.33 16.30 -8.75
C VAL A 502 2.35 16.92 -9.69
N LEU A 503 3.18 17.79 -9.13
CA LEU A 503 4.35 18.40 -9.77
C LEU A 503 5.60 17.70 -9.25
N LEU A 504 6.44 17.21 -10.15
CA LEU A 504 7.70 16.57 -9.80
C LEU A 504 8.89 17.47 -10.20
N THR A 505 10.04 17.30 -9.53
CA THR A 505 11.27 18.03 -9.87
C THR A 505 11.82 17.62 -11.22
N ASN A 506 11.60 16.36 -11.62
CA ASN A 506 12.18 15.78 -12.82
C ASN A 506 11.09 15.03 -13.62
N ASP A 507 11.33 14.90 -14.91
CA ASP A 507 10.44 14.17 -15.80
C ASP A 507 10.79 12.66 -15.80
N ILE A 508 10.08 11.89 -14.98
CA ILE A 508 10.30 10.44 -14.82
C ILE A 508 10.07 9.63 -16.11
N MET A 509 9.41 10.23 -17.11
CA MET A 509 9.14 9.56 -18.38
C MET A 509 10.33 9.57 -19.34
N VAL A 510 11.32 10.46 -19.12
CA VAL A 510 12.45 10.66 -20.03
C VAL A 510 13.83 10.63 -19.35
N LEU A 511 13.90 10.69 -18.03
CA LEU A 511 15.16 10.60 -17.27
C LEU A 511 15.93 9.31 -17.57
N ASN A 512 17.27 9.32 -17.39
CA ASN A 512 17.99 8.08 -17.25
C ASN A 512 17.55 7.32 -15.99
N ASP A 513 17.61 6.00 -16.05
CA ASP A 513 17.13 5.14 -14.95
C ASP A 513 17.79 5.47 -13.61
N SER A 514 19.10 5.79 -13.62
CA SER A 514 19.87 6.16 -12.42
C SER A 514 19.43 7.49 -11.77
N GLU A 515 18.72 8.33 -12.49
CA GLU A 515 18.28 9.66 -12.02
C GLU A 515 16.85 9.65 -11.46
N ILE A 516 16.08 8.58 -11.69
CA ILE A 516 14.67 8.49 -11.28
C ILE A 516 14.53 8.68 -9.77
N LEU A 517 15.39 8.02 -8.97
CA LEU A 517 15.34 8.08 -7.50
C LEU A 517 15.62 9.47 -6.92
N ALA A 518 16.25 10.37 -7.70
CA ALA A 518 16.49 11.74 -7.30
C ALA A 518 15.27 12.66 -7.51
N THR A 519 14.17 12.10 -8.03
CA THR A 519 12.93 12.85 -8.25
C THR A 519 12.19 13.07 -6.95
N GLU A 520 11.76 14.31 -6.72
CA GLU A 520 11.01 14.71 -5.53
C GLU A 520 9.71 15.39 -5.92
N VAL A 521 8.75 15.35 -5.01
CA VAL A 521 7.47 16.07 -5.17
C VAL A 521 7.68 17.54 -4.88
N LEU A 522 7.37 18.41 -5.84
CA LEU A 522 7.37 19.86 -5.67
C LEU A 522 6.08 20.36 -5.05
N ALA A 523 4.95 19.87 -5.53
CA ALA A 523 3.64 20.22 -5.01
C ALA A 523 2.61 19.13 -5.32
N THR A 524 1.62 18.99 -4.44
CA THR A 524 0.48 18.11 -4.61
C THR A 524 -0.79 18.93 -4.57
N PHE A 525 -1.66 18.70 -5.54
CA PHE A 525 -2.96 19.36 -5.66
C PHE A 525 -4.08 18.35 -5.53
N LEU A 526 -5.07 18.67 -4.72
CA LEU A 526 -6.27 17.88 -4.49
C LEU A 526 -7.49 18.74 -4.79
N GLY A 527 -8.27 18.36 -5.81
CA GLY A 527 -9.39 19.20 -6.26
C GLY A 527 -8.96 20.62 -6.64
N GLY A 528 -7.76 20.80 -7.20
CA GLY A 528 -7.19 22.11 -7.53
C GLY A 528 -6.64 22.90 -6.34
N GLU A 529 -6.85 22.45 -5.10
CA GLU A 529 -6.24 23.05 -3.92
C GLU A 529 -4.82 22.49 -3.72
N MET A 530 -3.83 23.37 -3.51
CA MET A 530 -2.47 22.96 -3.19
C MET A 530 -2.40 22.50 -1.73
N VAL A 531 -2.32 21.17 -1.52
CA VAL A 531 -2.29 20.52 -0.18
C VAL A 531 -0.88 20.27 0.33
N TYR A 532 0.10 20.31 -0.56
CA TYR A 532 1.52 20.22 -0.21
C TYR A 532 2.37 21.07 -1.15
N GLN A 533 3.37 21.72 -0.57
CA GLN A 533 4.45 22.38 -1.29
C GLN A 533 5.77 22.11 -0.58
N ARG A 534 6.77 21.66 -1.33
CA ARG A 534 8.13 21.44 -0.83
C ARG A 534 8.72 22.78 -0.37
N LYS A 535 9.20 22.83 0.86
CA LYS A 535 9.98 23.97 1.36
C LYS A 535 11.34 23.97 0.66
N GLN A 536 11.75 25.12 0.17
CA GLN A 536 13.08 25.32 -0.42
C GLN A 536 14.17 25.33 0.64
#